data_1953c472a55042227a21a5588bdbd441
#
_entry.id   1953c472a55042227a21a5588bdbd441
#
_cell.length_a   1.000
_cell.length_b   1.000
_cell.length_c   1.000
_cell.angle_alpha   90.00
_cell.angle_beta   90.00
_cell.angle_gamma   90.00
#
_symmetry.space_group_name_H-M   'P 1'
#
loop_
_entity.id
_entity.type
_entity.pdbx_description
1 polymer ?
#
loop_
_entity_poly.entity_id
_entity_poly.type
_entity_poly.pdbx_seq_one_letter_code
_entity_poly.pdbx_strand_id
1 'polypeptide(L)'
;MRRRLAEHLGPIRDKVLDRAGLAEGETLLDVGCGEGMIGFGALERGAGHVVFSDISDDLLEFCREAAAELGFSDRASFVRAGANDLAAVRETSVDVVTTRSVLIYVADKGEAFREFFRVLRPGGRFSCFEPINRFQMEERTAGFWGYPADGLSDLAQRVEQVYEEIQPPDDPMLDFDERDLIRLAEGAGFFPIDLELHAEIRAIEPKPWEAFLNSSGNPKIPTIAEAIDQALTPDERTRFAAHLRTVVEEGKGVWRMAQAYLRAVKP
;
A
#
# COMPACT_ATOMS: atom_id res chain seq x y z
N MET A 1 -12.74 0.43 -16.02
CA MET A 1 -11.64 0.30 -15.07
C MET A 1 -11.89 1.11 -13.80
N ARG A 2 -12.14 2.45 -13.85
CA ARG A 2 -12.40 3.32 -12.68
C ARG A 2 -13.53 2.83 -11.76
N ARG A 3 -14.65 2.33 -12.28
CA ARG A 3 -15.80 1.85 -11.48
C ARG A 3 -15.45 0.58 -10.65
N ARG A 4 -14.71 -0.38 -11.22
CA ARG A 4 -14.26 -1.58 -10.49
C ARG A 4 -13.23 -1.27 -9.41
N LEU A 5 -12.33 -0.31 -9.65
CA LEU A 5 -11.38 0.18 -8.63
C LEU A 5 -12.14 0.85 -7.48
N ALA A 6 -13.12 1.69 -7.76
CA ALA A 6 -13.94 2.33 -6.73
C ALA A 6 -14.73 1.32 -5.88
N GLU A 7 -15.26 0.26 -6.49
CA GLU A 7 -16.00 -0.81 -5.78
C GLU A 7 -15.10 -1.61 -4.82
N HIS A 8 -13.81 -1.84 -5.16
CA HIS A 8 -12.88 -2.57 -4.31
C HIS A 8 -12.18 -1.70 -3.26
N LEU A 9 -11.89 -0.44 -3.59
CA LEU A 9 -11.18 0.48 -2.70
C LEU A 9 -12.11 1.31 -1.81
N GLY A 10 -13.39 1.41 -2.15
CA GLY A 10 -14.40 2.10 -1.34
C GLY A 10 -14.43 1.62 0.12
N PRO A 11 -14.50 0.32 0.39
CA PRO A 11 -14.49 -0.21 1.75
C PRO A 11 -13.22 0.15 2.53
N ILE A 12 -12.05 0.20 1.86
CA ILE A 12 -10.78 0.60 2.51
C ILE A 12 -10.83 2.08 2.89
N ARG A 13 -11.25 2.95 1.94
CA ARG A 13 -11.46 4.38 2.19
C ARG A 13 -12.36 4.60 3.41
N ASP A 14 -13.51 3.96 3.38
CA ASP A 14 -14.52 4.14 4.41
C ASP A 14 -13.99 3.68 5.77
N LYS A 15 -13.29 2.56 5.83
CA LYS A 15 -12.69 2.06 7.06
C LYS A 15 -11.58 2.98 7.59
N VAL A 16 -10.73 3.54 6.72
CA VAL A 16 -9.71 4.52 7.15
C VAL A 16 -10.36 5.75 7.76
N LEU A 17 -11.41 6.30 7.13
CA LEU A 17 -12.14 7.48 7.63
C LEU A 17 -12.94 7.18 8.90
N ASP A 18 -13.57 6.01 9.00
CA ASP A 18 -14.30 5.58 10.19
C ASP A 18 -13.37 5.43 11.40
N ARG A 19 -12.20 4.82 11.20
CA ARG A 19 -11.18 4.67 12.25
C ARG A 19 -10.58 6.02 12.66
N ALA A 20 -10.40 6.94 11.71
CA ALA A 20 -10.00 8.31 12.01
C ALA A 20 -11.02 9.03 12.93
N GLY A 21 -12.28 8.61 12.91
CA GLY A 21 -13.36 9.28 13.61
C GLY A 21 -13.53 10.71 13.12
N LEU A 22 -13.43 10.92 11.79
CA LEU A 22 -13.55 12.23 11.17
C LEU A 22 -14.90 12.88 11.54
N ALA A 23 -14.86 14.07 12.12
CA ALA A 23 -16.04 14.85 12.46
C ALA A 23 -16.31 15.94 11.40
N GLU A 24 -17.56 16.39 11.34
CA GLU A 24 -17.97 17.49 10.47
C GLU A 24 -17.17 18.78 10.82
N GLY A 25 -16.70 19.47 9.79
CA GLY A 25 -15.96 20.72 9.93
C GLY A 25 -14.46 20.57 10.22
N GLU A 26 -13.97 19.37 10.49
CA GLU A 26 -12.53 19.11 10.72
C GLU A 26 -11.67 19.28 9.48
N THR A 27 -10.39 19.56 9.69
CA THR A 27 -9.37 19.62 8.65
C THR A 27 -8.61 18.30 8.56
N LEU A 28 -8.63 17.69 7.38
CA LEU A 28 -7.92 16.45 7.09
C LEU A 28 -6.73 16.70 6.13
N LEU A 29 -5.58 16.08 6.42
CA LEU A 29 -4.45 15.97 5.51
C LEU A 29 -4.40 14.54 4.96
N ASP A 30 -4.56 14.41 3.65
CA ASP A 30 -4.43 13.14 2.92
C ASP A 30 -3.03 13.04 2.32
N VAL A 31 -2.14 12.26 2.92
CA VAL A 31 -0.73 12.16 2.54
C VAL A 31 -0.56 11.01 1.53
N GLY A 32 0.08 11.31 0.40
CA GLY A 32 0.14 10.40 -0.74
C GLY A 32 -1.25 10.19 -1.33
N CYS A 33 -1.96 11.28 -1.56
CA CYS A 33 -3.39 11.26 -1.90
C CYS A 33 -3.72 10.52 -3.20
N GLY A 34 -2.73 10.37 -4.12
CA GLY A 34 -2.95 9.77 -5.42
C GLY A 34 -4.07 10.48 -6.20
N GLU A 35 -5.08 9.74 -6.64
CA GLU A 35 -6.28 10.30 -7.28
C GLU A 35 -7.32 10.86 -6.27
N GLY A 36 -6.93 11.10 -5.02
CA GLY A 36 -7.75 11.79 -4.00
C GLY A 36 -8.85 10.96 -3.34
N MET A 37 -8.78 9.64 -3.40
CA MET A 37 -9.87 8.76 -2.95
C MET A 37 -10.26 8.99 -1.47
N ILE A 38 -9.30 9.11 -0.57
CA ILE A 38 -9.55 9.37 0.86
C ILE A 38 -10.03 10.81 1.04
N GLY A 39 -9.30 11.79 0.47
CA GLY A 39 -9.61 13.21 0.62
C GLY A 39 -11.00 13.57 0.11
N PHE A 40 -11.41 13.09 -1.07
CA PHE A 40 -12.77 13.34 -1.57
C PHE A 40 -13.83 12.65 -0.72
N GLY A 41 -13.56 11.41 -0.26
CA GLY A 41 -14.45 10.75 0.68
C GLY A 41 -14.62 11.50 2.00
N ALA A 42 -13.58 12.19 2.47
CA ALA A 42 -13.64 13.06 3.65
C ALA A 42 -14.51 14.31 3.39
N LEU A 43 -14.36 14.93 2.21
CA LEU A 43 -15.19 16.09 1.81
C LEU A 43 -16.69 15.72 1.70
N GLU A 44 -16.98 14.55 1.13
CA GLU A 44 -18.36 14.00 1.05
C GLU A 44 -18.94 13.73 2.44
N ARG A 45 -18.12 13.38 3.43
CA ARG A 45 -18.52 13.14 4.84
C ARG A 45 -18.57 14.43 5.70
N GLY A 46 -18.36 15.61 5.10
CA GLY A 46 -18.49 16.89 5.77
C GLY A 46 -17.19 17.44 6.38
N ALA A 47 -16.01 16.96 5.99
CA ALA A 47 -14.75 17.62 6.35
C ALA A 47 -14.81 19.10 5.98
N GLY A 48 -14.42 19.99 6.88
CA GLY A 48 -14.41 21.44 6.61
C GLY A 48 -13.37 21.83 5.57
N HIS A 49 -12.20 21.17 5.62
CA HIS A 49 -11.13 21.37 4.67
C HIS A 49 -10.28 20.10 4.49
N VAL A 50 -9.82 19.84 3.28
CA VAL A 50 -8.87 18.75 2.98
C VAL A 50 -7.63 19.32 2.31
N VAL A 51 -6.47 18.96 2.86
CA VAL A 51 -5.16 19.19 2.26
C VAL A 51 -4.75 17.91 1.54
N PHE A 52 -4.69 17.93 0.23
CA PHE A 52 -4.17 16.84 -0.59
C PHE A 52 -2.66 16.99 -0.74
N SER A 53 -1.90 15.98 -0.33
CA SER A 53 -0.44 15.97 -0.44
C SER A 53 0.02 14.76 -1.26
N ASP A 54 0.87 15.01 -2.25
CA ASP A 54 1.53 13.97 -3.05
C ASP A 54 2.89 14.47 -3.55
N ILE A 55 3.77 13.56 -3.94
CA ILE A 55 5.06 13.90 -4.59
C ILE A 55 4.89 14.18 -6.09
N SER A 56 3.78 13.78 -6.69
CA SER A 56 3.45 13.91 -8.10
C SER A 56 2.60 15.15 -8.35
N ASP A 57 3.14 16.09 -9.12
CA ASP A 57 2.41 17.29 -9.55
C ASP A 57 1.22 16.92 -10.44
N ASP A 58 1.33 15.87 -11.28
CA ASP A 58 0.25 15.40 -12.16
C ASP A 58 -0.95 14.89 -11.36
N LEU A 59 -0.70 14.15 -10.26
CA LEU A 59 -1.78 13.67 -9.38
C LEU A 59 -2.43 14.80 -8.59
N LEU A 60 -1.65 15.79 -8.15
CA LEU A 60 -2.19 16.98 -7.51
C LEU A 60 -3.02 17.84 -8.48
N GLU A 61 -2.62 17.96 -9.74
CA GLU A 61 -3.41 18.64 -10.76
C GLU A 61 -4.70 17.90 -11.05
N PHE A 62 -4.65 16.56 -11.19
CA PHE A 62 -5.85 15.73 -11.31
C PHE A 62 -6.83 15.96 -10.14
N CYS A 63 -6.31 15.99 -8.89
CA CYS A 63 -7.15 16.26 -7.72
C CYS A 63 -7.72 17.70 -7.75
N ARG A 64 -6.97 18.69 -8.25
CA ARG A 64 -7.46 20.07 -8.37
C ARG A 64 -8.61 20.18 -9.36
N GLU A 65 -8.48 19.56 -10.53
CA GLU A 65 -9.54 19.50 -11.53
C GLU A 65 -10.77 18.76 -10.98
N ALA A 66 -10.58 17.61 -10.35
CA ALA A 66 -11.66 16.85 -9.74
C ALA A 66 -12.38 17.62 -8.61
N ALA A 67 -11.64 18.37 -7.79
CA ALA A 67 -12.23 19.22 -6.76
C ALA A 67 -13.11 20.33 -7.37
N ALA A 68 -12.70 20.90 -8.50
CA ALA A 68 -13.48 21.91 -9.20
C ALA A 68 -14.75 21.30 -9.80
N GLU A 69 -14.67 20.15 -10.45
CA GLU A 69 -15.81 19.42 -11.01
C GLU A 69 -16.83 19.01 -9.94
N LEU A 70 -16.36 18.61 -8.76
CA LEU A 70 -17.20 18.17 -7.64
C LEU A 70 -17.72 19.33 -6.77
N GLY A 71 -17.27 20.58 -7.02
CA GLY A 71 -17.69 21.75 -6.25
C GLY A 71 -17.01 21.86 -4.89
N PHE A 72 -15.82 21.31 -4.74
CA PHE A 72 -15.04 21.30 -3.49
C PHE A 72 -13.87 22.28 -3.47
N SER A 73 -13.69 23.13 -4.51
CA SER A 73 -12.53 24.02 -4.64
C SER A 73 -12.25 24.87 -3.39
N ASP A 74 -13.29 25.39 -2.73
CA ASP A 74 -13.14 26.24 -1.54
C ASP A 74 -12.76 25.47 -0.28
N ARG A 75 -12.86 24.13 -0.31
CA ARG A 75 -12.56 23.24 0.82
C ARG A 75 -11.37 22.31 0.54
N ALA A 76 -10.62 22.53 -0.53
CA ALA A 76 -9.48 21.74 -0.93
C ALA A 76 -8.24 22.61 -1.12
N SER A 77 -7.09 22.10 -0.67
CA SER A 77 -5.79 22.67 -0.97
C SER A 77 -4.81 21.55 -1.36
N PHE A 78 -3.78 21.90 -2.12
CA PHE A 78 -2.88 20.93 -2.76
C PHE A 78 -1.45 21.30 -2.46
N VAL A 79 -0.68 20.37 -1.91
CA VAL A 79 0.69 20.59 -1.45
C VAL A 79 1.58 19.48 -2.01
N ARG A 80 2.63 19.85 -2.73
CA ARG A 80 3.65 18.90 -3.14
C ARG A 80 4.56 18.59 -1.96
N ALA A 81 4.40 17.40 -1.37
CA ALA A 81 5.18 16.96 -0.22
C ALA A 81 5.17 15.43 -0.13
N GLY A 82 6.28 14.85 0.35
CA GLY A 82 6.37 13.44 0.71
C GLY A 82 6.00 13.20 2.17
N ALA A 83 5.68 11.97 2.53
CA ALA A 83 5.26 11.62 3.89
C ALA A 83 6.33 11.93 4.96
N ASN A 84 7.60 11.84 4.61
CA ASN A 84 8.76 12.13 5.46
C ASN A 84 9.25 13.58 5.38
N ASP A 85 8.57 14.45 4.63
CA ASP A 85 8.86 15.88 4.54
C ASP A 85 7.56 16.65 4.28
N LEU A 86 6.87 16.99 5.34
CA LEU A 86 5.65 17.82 5.32
C LEU A 86 5.93 19.27 5.72
N ALA A 87 7.14 19.78 5.48
CA ALA A 87 7.55 21.14 5.88
C ALA A 87 6.61 22.24 5.35
N ALA A 88 5.97 22.01 4.19
CA ALA A 88 4.97 22.91 3.63
C ALA A 88 3.64 22.91 4.39
N VAL A 89 3.40 21.93 5.27
CA VAL A 89 2.23 21.87 6.15
C VAL A 89 2.62 22.38 7.53
N ARG A 90 1.91 23.41 7.99
CA ARG A 90 2.19 24.03 9.28
C ARG A 90 1.98 23.03 10.43
N GLU A 91 2.83 23.09 11.45
CA GLU A 91 2.65 22.32 12.68
C GLU A 91 1.30 22.64 13.35
N THR A 92 0.71 21.62 14.01
CA THR A 92 -0.51 21.79 14.82
C THR A 92 -1.64 22.45 14.02
N SER A 93 -1.82 22.06 12.75
CA SER A 93 -2.77 22.71 11.83
C SER A 93 -3.91 21.83 11.33
N VAL A 94 -3.82 20.51 11.50
CA VAL A 94 -4.82 19.55 11.02
C VAL A 94 -5.36 18.71 12.17
N ASP A 95 -6.59 18.24 12.03
CA ASP A 95 -7.28 17.42 13.02
C ASP A 95 -7.08 15.92 12.73
N VAL A 96 -6.97 15.57 11.44
CA VAL A 96 -6.80 14.20 10.98
C VAL A 96 -5.68 14.14 9.93
N VAL A 97 -4.83 13.11 10.01
CA VAL A 97 -3.90 12.71 8.97
C VAL A 97 -4.30 11.32 8.49
N THR A 98 -4.35 11.13 7.18
CA THR A 98 -4.61 9.81 6.57
C THR A 98 -3.51 9.42 5.58
N THR A 99 -3.25 8.11 5.48
CA THR A 99 -2.48 7.51 4.38
C THR A 99 -3.13 6.21 3.92
N ARG A 100 -2.90 5.85 2.65
CA ARG A 100 -3.30 4.55 2.11
C ARG A 100 -2.23 4.02 1.15
N SER A 101 -1.56 2.96 1.56
CA SER A 101 -0.47 2.33 0.78
C SER A 101 0.62 3.34 0.41
N VAL A 102 1.07 4.11 1.38
CA VAL A 102 2.11 5.14 1.24
C VAL A 102 3.40 4.72 1.92
N LEU A 103 3.31 4.18 3.15
CA LEU A 103 4.49 3.82 3.93
C LEU A 103 5.34 2.74 3.25
N ILE A 104 4.71 1.90 2.42
CA ILE A 104 5.43 0.93 1.56
C ILE A 104 6.42 1.59 0.58
N TYR A 105 6.36 2.89 0.35
CA TYR A 105 7.28 3.62 -0.54
C TYR A 105 8.25 4.54 0.21
N VAL A 106 8.11 4.66 1.52
CA VAL A 106 8.86 5.60 2.36
C VAL A 106 10.04 4.88 3.01
N ALA A 107 11.26 5.31 2.70
CA ALA A 107 12.46 4.73 3.28
C ALA A 107 12.59 5.05 4.78
N ASP A 108 12.44 6.32 5.17
CA ASP A 108 12.42 6.74 6.58
C ASP A 108 10.99 6.89 7.09
N LYS A 109 10.40 5.75 7.47
CA LYS A 109 9.06 5.71 8.07
C LYS A 109 9.01 6.40 9.44
N GLY A 110 10.14 6.38 10.16
CA GLY A 110 10.25 7.06 11.45
C GLY A 110 10.06 8.57 11.30
N GLU A 111 10.68 9.18 10.29
CA GLU A 111 10.49 10.60 9.99
C GLU A 111 9.05 10.89 9.55
N ALA A 112 8.45 10.02 8.74
CA ALA A 112 7.05 10.17 8.35
C ALA A 112 6.11 10.23 9.57
N PHE A 113 6.27 9.32 10.54
CA PHE A 113 5.46 9.34 11.76
C PHE A 113 5.72 10.59 12.63
N ARG A 114 6.96 11.10 12.66
CA ARG A 114 7.27 12.39 13.34
C ARG A 114 6.58 13.57 12.66
N GLU A 115 6.57 13.61 11.32
CA GLU A 115 5.89 14.63 10.55
C GLU A 115 4.35 14.57 10.72
N PHE A 116 3.75 13.36 10.70
CA PHE A 116 2.32 13.20 11.00
C PHE A 116 1.99 13.73 12.40
N PHE A 117 2.82 13.38 13.40
CA PHE A 117 2.65 13.89 14.75
C PHE A 117 2.80 15.42 14.83
N ARG A 118 3.78 16.00 14.15
CA ARG A 118 4.05 17.42 14.14
C ARG A 118 2.85 18.23 13.62
N VAL A 119 2.28 17.85 12.48
CA VAL A 119 1.21 18.59 11.81
C VAL A 119 -0.14 18.46 12.50
N LEU A 120 -0.36 17.39 13.25
CA LEU A 120 -1.58 17.17 14.02
C LEU A 120 -1.70 18.14 15.19
N ARG A 121 -2.92 18.61 15.46
CA ARG A 121 -3.29 19.30 16.71
C ARG A 121 -3.27 18.31 17.88
N PRO A 122 -3.12 18.79 19.15
CA PRO A 122 -3.43 17.96 20.31
C PRO A 122 -4.86 17.40 20.20
N GLY A 123 -5.04 16.11 20.49
CA GLY A 123 -6.28 15.36 20.25
C GLY A 123 -6.50 14.93 18.79
N GLY A 124 -5.63 15.34 17.87
CA GLY A 124 -5.69 14.93 16.47
C GLY A 124 -5.36 13.45 16.27
N ARG A 125 -5.75 12.89 15.14
CA ARG A 125 -5.68 11.43 14.86
C ARG A 125 -4.97 11.14 13.55
N PHE A 126 -4.10 10.16 13.59
CA PHE A 126 -3.56 9.50 12.41
C PHE A 126 -4.34 8.21 12.14
N SER A 127 -4.72 7.95 10.89
CA SER A 127 -5.35 6.70 10.47
C SER A 127 -4.79 6.26 9.12
N CYS A 128 -4.34 5.02 9.04
CA CYS A 128 -3.80 4.49 7.79
C CYS A 128 -4.30 3.09 7.45
N PHE A 129 -4.13 2.76 6.17
CA PHE A 129 -4.15 1.41 5.64
C PHE A 129 -2.83 1.12 4.95
N GLU A 130 -2.16 0.03 5.35
CA GLU A 130 -0.94 -0.41 4.70
C GLU A 130 -0.98 -1.92 4.42
N PRO A 131 -0.59 -2.36 3.21
CA PRO A 131 -0.32 -3.77 2.96
C PRO A 131 0.94 -4.19 3.73
N ILE A 132 0.89 -5.36 4.36
CA ILE A 132 2.04 -5.97 5.04
C ILE A 132 2.67 -6.99 4.08
N ASN A 133 3.48 -6.49 3.15
CA ASN A 133 4.06 -7.33 2.10
C ASN A 133 5.03 -8.37 2.66
N ARG A 134 5.70 -8.07 3.77
CA ARG A 134 6.59 -8.99 4.46
C ARG A 134 5.89 -10.29 4.86
N PHE A 135 4.62 -10.23 5.26
CA PHE A 135 3.81 -11.43 5.58
C PHE A 135 3.75 -12.41 4.41
N GLN A 136 3.71 -11.93 3.18
CA GLN A 136 3.70 -12.77 1.99
C GLN A 136 5.08 -13.40 1.73
N MET A 137 6.17 -12.69 2.08
CA MET A 137 7.54 -13.14 1.82
C MET A 137 8.03 -14.18 2.82
N GLU A 138 7.76 -14.02 4.11
CA GLU A 138 8.23 -14.91 5.18
C GLU A 138 7.70 -16.35 5.05
N GLU A 139 6.58 -16.55 4.39
CA GLU A 139 5.92 -17.85 4.24
C GLU A 139 6.14 -18.51 2.86
N ARG A 140 7.07 -18.02 2.04
CA ARG A 140 7.43 -18.58 0.73
C ARG A 140 8.28 -19.86 0.84
N THR A 141 7.93 -20.78 1.73
CA THR A 141 8.83 -21.87 2.14
C THR A 141 9.01 -23.01 1.15
N ALA A 142 8.27 -23.17 0.05
CA ALA A 142 8.45 -24.31 -0.87
C ALA A 142 7.85 -24.13 -2.27
N GLY A 143 7.75 -22.90 -2.80
CA GLY A 143 7.09 -22.73 -4.09
C GLY A 143 7.52 -21.47 -4.83
N PHE A 144 6.84 -21.17 -5.91
CA PHE A 144 7.03 -19.98 -6.70
C PHE A 144 5.72 -19.20 -6.82
N TRP A 145 5.69 -17.96 -6.33
CA TRP A 145 4.49 -17.11 -6.35
C TRP A 145 3.24 -17.77 -5.76
N GLY A 146 3.44 -18.56 -4.68
CA GLY A 146 2.37 -19.28 -3.99
C GLY A 146 1.99 -20.62 -4.62
N TYR A 147 2.61 -21.02 -5.73
CA TYR A 147 2.39 -22.33 -6.35
C TYR A 147 3.51 -23.31 -5.99
N PRO A 148 3.20 -24.62 -5.81
CA PRO A 148 4.23 -25.62 -5.55
C PRO A 148 5.20 -25.76 -6.73
N ALA A 149 6.49 -25.87 -6.42
CA ALA A 149 7.57 -26.07 -7.39
C ALA A 149 8.31 -27.39 -7.11
N ASP A 150 7.57 -28.46 -6.84
CA ASP A 150 8.10 -29.76 -6.45
C ASP A 150 9.10 -30.32 -7.48
N GLY A 151 10.32 -30.61 -7.02
CA GLY A 151 11.40 -31.07 -7.86
C GLY A 151 12.04 -30.03 -8.78
N LEU A 152 11.65 -28.73 -8.65
CA LEU A 152 12.16 -27.60 -9.43
C LEU A 152 12.48 -26.39 -8.51
N SER A 153 12.69 -26.64 -7.22
CA SER A 153 12.94 -25.59 -6.24
C SER A 153 14.19 -24.77 -6.55
N ASP A 154 15.22 -25.39 -7.14
CA ASP A 154 16.44 -24.74 -7.60
C ASP A 154 16.16 -23.74 -8.74
N LEU A 155 15.27 -24.07 -9.66
CA LEU A 155 14.88 -23.18 -10.75
C LEU A 155 13.99 -22.04 -10.20
N ALA A 156 13.05 -22.36 -9.32
CA ALA A 156 12.22 -21.38 -8.64
C ALA A 156 13.07 -20.35 -7.89
N GLN A 157 14.06 -20.80 -7.12
CA GLN A 157 14.98 -19.94 -6.38
C GLN A 157 15.78 -19.00 -7.29
N ARG A 158 16.26 -19.50 -8.44
CA ARG A 158 16.99 -18.67 -9.40
C ARG A 158 16.10 -17.58 -10.01
N VAL A 159 14.82 -17.88 -10.27
CA VAL A 159 13.87 -16.86 -10.74
C VAL A 159 13.53 -15.87 -9.62
N GLU A 160 13.37 -16.32 -8.39
CA GLU A 160 13.13 -15.44 -7.23
C GLU A 160 14.31 -14.52 -6.96
N GLN A 161 15.55 -14.97 -7.20
CA GLN A 161 16.74 -14.13 -7.05
C GLN A 161 16.71 -12.89 -7.97
N VAL A 162 16.09 -12.98 -9.16
CA VAL A 162 15.89 -11.80 -10.03
C VAL A 162 15.07 -10.71 -9.34
N TYR A 163 14.06 -11.11 -8.58
CA TYR A 163 13.24 -10.17 -7.81
C TYR A 163 13.98 -9.63 -6.59
N GLU A 164 14.71 -10.48 -5.87
CA GLU A 164 15.50 -10.10 -4.68
C GLU A 164 16.62 -9.10 -5.01
N GLU A 165 17.23 -9.19 -6.20
CA GLU A 165 18.23 -8.24 -6.68
C GLU A 165 17.64 -6.85 -6.94
N ILE A 166 16.35 -6.77 -7.32
CA ILE A 166 15.64 -5.52 -7.60
C ILE A 166 14.97 -4.97 -6.33
N GLN A 167 14.41 -5.85 -5.51
CA GLN A 167 13.75 -5.55 -4.25
C GLN A 167 14.34 -6.40 -3.13
N PRO A 168 15.49 -6.00 -2.56
CA PRO A 168 16.09 -6.70 -1.43
C PRO A 168 15.21 -6.61 -0.18
N PRO A 169 15.45 -7.42 0.86
CA PRO A 169 14.64 -7.46 2.08
C PRO A 169 14.54 -6.12 2.82
N ASP A 170 15.47 -5.19 2.59
CA ASP A 170 15.48 -3.82 3.11
C ASP A 170 14.83 -2.78 2.18
N ASP A 171 14.21 -3.23 1.06
CA ASP A 171 13.36 -2.34 0.25
C ASP A 171 12.19 -1.83 1.10
N PRO A 172 11.87 -0.53 1.03
CA PRO A 172 10.77 0.06 1.80
C PRO A 172 9.42 -0.67 1.70
N MET A 173 9.18 -1.43 0.63
CA MET A 173 7.96 -2.24 0.47
C MET A 173 7.96 -3.50 1.33
N LEU A 174 9.13 -3.95 1.81
CA LEU A 174 9.33 -5.23 2.50
C LEU A 174 9.92 -5.09 3.90
N ASP A 175 10.43 -3.90 4.28
CA ASP A 175 11.24 -3.67 5.47
C ASP A 175 10.45 -3.52 6.79
N PHE A 176 9.12 -3.66 6.76
CA PHE A 176 8.27 -3.49 7.95
C PHE A 176 7.14 -4.51 8.05
N ASP A 177 6.66 -4.71 9.27
CA ASP A 177 5.48 -5.47 9.63
C ASP A 177 4.47 -4.63 10.45
N GLU A 178 3.40 -5.26 10.92
CA GLU A 178 2.36 -4.60 11.73
C GLU A 178 2.88 -4.12 13.09
N ARG A 179 3.90 -4.78 13.64
CA ARG A 179 4.51 -4.40 14.93
C ARG A 179 5.40 -3.19 14.77
N ASP A 180 6.05 -3.06 13.61
CA ASP A 180 6.84 -1.88 13.29
C ASP A 180 5.97 -0.64 13.19
N LEU A 181 4.75 -0.75 12.61
CA LEU A 181 3.80 0.37 12.59
C LEU A 181 3.44 0.85 14.01
N ILE A 182 3.24 -0.06 14.96
CA ILE A 182 2.97 0.27 16.36
C ILE A 182 4.19 0.97 16.98
N ARG A 183 5.40 0.41 16.82
CA ARG A 183 6.65 0.99 17.36
C ARG A 183 6.93 2.38 16.80
N LEU A 184 6.69 2.58 15.50
CA LEU A 184 6.87 3.87 14.83
C LEU A 184 5.91 4.92 15.39
N ALA A 185 4.63 4.56 15.57
CA ALA A 185 3.64 5.45 16.16
C ALA A 185 3.98 5.79 17.62
N GLU A 186 4.33 4.78 18.44
CA GLU A 186 4.75 4.96 19.82
C GLU A 186 6.00 5.84 19.92
N GLY A 187 7.01 5.56 19.08
CA GLY A 187 8.26 6.32 19.01
C GLY A 187 8.09 7.79 18.60
N ALA A 188 7.04 8.12 17.85
CA ALA A 188 6.68 9.49 17.50
C ALA A 188 5.88 10.21 18.60
N GLY A 189 5.40 9.48 19.63
CA GLY A 189 4.66 10.04 20.78
C GLY A 189 3.15 9.88 20.72
N PHE A 190 2.61 9.11 19.78
CA PHE A 190 1.17 8.81 19.71
C PHE A 190 0.71 7.95 20.89
N PHE A 191 -0.45 8.27 21.45
CA PHE A 191 -1.15 7.46 22.46
C PHE A 191 -2.60 7.96 22.63
N PRO A 192 -3.63 7.07 22.64
CA PRO A 192 -3.56 5.62 22.42
C PRO A 192 -3.29 5.24 20.96
N ILE A 193 -2.84 4.00 20.75
CA ILE A 193 -2.62 3.38 19.46
C ILE A 193 -3.51 2.14 19.38
N ASP A 194 -4.19 1.97 18.27
CA ASP A 194 -5.02 0.79 17.96
C ASP A 194 -4.70 0.28 16.57
N LEU A 195 -4.40 -1.03 16.44
CA LEU A 195 -4.09 -1.67 15.17
C LEU A 195 -4.98 -2.89 14.95
N GLU A 196 -5.58 -2.96 13.78
CA GLU A 196 -6.29 -4.13 13.29
C GLU A 196 -5.50 -4.75 12.13
N LEU A 197 -5.11 -6.01 12.28
CA LEU A 197 -4.48 -6.80 11.23
C LEU A 197 -5.54 -7.72 10.60
N HIS A 198 -5.68 -7.63 9.28
CA HIS A 198 -6.44 -8.59 8.49
C HIS A 198 -5.46 -9.46 7.71
N ALA A 199 -5.32 -10.72 8.09
CA ALA A 199 -4.52 -11.71 7.39
C ALA A 199 -5.42 -12.77 6.76
N GLU A 200 -5.17 -13.09 5.50
CA GLU A 200 -5.92 -14.07 4.73
C GLU A 200 -4.98 -15.10 4.09
N ILE A 201 -5.32 -16.36 4.26
CA ILE A 201 -4.67 -17.48 3.57
C ILE A 201 -5.77 -18.29 2.87
N ARG A 202 -5.72 -18.36 1.56
CA ARG A 202 -6.72 -19.05 0.74
C ARG A 202 -6.13 -19.73 -0.48
N ALA A 203 -6.87 -20.63 -1.09
CA ALA A 203 -6.52 -21.19 -2.38
C ALA A 203 -6.48 -20.09 -3.46
N ILE A 204 -5.57 -20.21 -4.41
CA ILE A 204 -5.55 -19.36 -5.60
C ILE A 204 -6.60 -19.89 -6.58
N GLU A 205 -7.43 -18.99 -7.11
CA GLU A 205 -8.35 -19.36 -8.20
C GLU A 205 -7.57 -19.76 -9.47
N PRO A 206 -8.04 -20.77 -10.21
CA PRO A 206 -7.48 -21.10 -11.51
C PRO A 206 -7.41 -19.87 -12.43
N LYS A 207 -6.29 -19.71 -13.10
CA LYS A 207 -6.11 -18.61 -14.06
C LYS A 207 -5.43 -19.09 -15.33
N PRO A 208 -5.68 -18.45 -16.49
CA PRO A 208 -4.98 -18.75 -17.73
C PRO A 208 -3.47 -18.56 -17.56
N TRP A 209 -2.68 -19.47 -18.13
CA TRP A 209 -1.23 -19.43 -18.08
C TRP A 209 -0.63 -18.08 -18.54
N GLU A 210 -1.14 -17.54 -19.66
CA GLU A 210 -0.68 -16.26 -20.19
C GLU A 210 -0.96 -15.09 -19.22
N ALA A 211 -2.07 -15.13 -18.50
CA ALA A 211 -2.38 -14.12 -17.50
C ALA A 211 -1.42 -14.20 -16.29
N PHE A 212 -0.98 -15.41 -15.93
CA PHE A 212 0.03 -15.62 -14.91
C PHE A 212 1.39 -15.06 -15.37
N LEU A 213 1.86 -15.42 -16.55
CA LEU A 213 3.13 -14.95 -17.10
C LEU A 213 3.24 -13.43 -17.19
N ASN A 214 2.15 -12.77 -17.57
CA ASN A 214 2.09 -11.31 -17.70
C ASN A 214 1.83 -10.59 -16.37
N SER A 215 1.71 -11.31 -15.24
CA SER A 215 1.55 -10.68 -13.94
C SER A 215 2.89 -10.21 -13.36
N SER A 216 2.83 -9.11 -12.60
CA SER A 216 3.91 -8.57 -11.80
C SER A 216 3.36 -8.16 -10.44
N GLY A 217 4.15 -8.22 -9.38
CA GLY A 217 3.76 -7.81 -8.04
C GLY A 217 3.61 -6.28 -7.90
N ASN A 218 4.37 -5.53 -8.69
CA ASN A 218 4.30 -4.07 -8.76
C ASN A 218 5.01 -3.56 -10.03
N PRO A 219 4.80 -2.29 -10.42
CA PRO A 219 5.37 -1.74 -11.67
C PRO A 219 6.90 -1.65 -11.73
N LYS A 220 7.60 -1.86 -10.62
CA LYS A 220 9.08 -1.72 -10.55
C LYS A 220 9.81 -3.03 -10.82
N ILE A 221 9.12 -4.16 -10.76
CA ILE A 221 9.71 -5.48 -10.99
C ILE A 221 9.21 -6.10 -12.29
N PRO A 222 10.00 -7.00 -12.91
CA PRO A 222 9.63 -7.64 -14.15
C PRO A 222 8.37 -8.52 -13.98
N THR A 223 7.72 -8.80 -15.10
CA THR A 223 6.70 -9.85 -15.18
C THR A 223 7.33 -11.21 -14.90
N ILE A 224 6.49 -12.20 -14.59
CA ILE A 224 6.95 -13.58 -14.37
C ILE A 224 7.65 -14.12 -15.61
N ALA A 225 7.14 -13.83 -16.81
CA ALA A 225 7.77 -14.25 -18.06
C ALA A 225 9.19 -13.67 -18.19
N GLU A 226 9.36 -12.37 -17.98
CA GLU A 226 10.65 -11.69 -18.08
C GLU A 226 11.67 -12.24 -17.05
N ALA A 227 11.24 -12.48 -15.81
CA ALA A 227 12.11 -13.05 -14.78
C ALA A 227 12.54 -14.50 -15.11
N ILE A 228 11.63 -15.33 -15.63
CA ILE A 228 11.94 -16.67 -16.09
C ILE A 228 12.93 -16.62 -17.26
N ASP A 229 12.74 -15.70 -18.21
CA ASP A 229 13.62 -15.52 -19.36
C ASP A 229 15.03 -15.06 -18.96
N GLN A 230 15.12 -14.23 -17.92
CA GLN A 230 16.39 -13.75 -17.40
C GLN A 230 17.17 -14.83 -16.63
N ALA A 231 16.48 -15.65 -15.84
CA ALA A 231 17.10 -16.58 -14.89
C ALA A 231 17.43 -17.95 -15.47
N LEU A 232 16.68 -18.43 -16.48
CA LEU A 232 16.70 -19.83 -16.91
C LEU A 232 17.14 -20.01 -18.38
N THR A 233 17.83 -21.10 -18.64
CA THR A 233 18.14 -21.55 -20.01
C THR A 233 16.87 -22.01 -20.74
N PRO A 234 16.87 -22.14 -22.09
CA PRO A 234 15.70 -22.59 -22.86
C PRO A 234 15.12 -23.93 -22.41
N ASP A 235 15.98 -24.90 -22.09
CA ASP A 235 15.53 -26.22 -21.63
C ASP A 235 14.93 -26.17 -20.22
N GLU A 236 15.55 -25.40 -19.30
CA GLU A 236 15.04 -25.18 -17.96
C GLU A 236 13.70 -24.46 -17.99
N ARG A 237 13.55 -23.42 -18.83
CA ARG A 237 12.27 -22.71 -19.03
C ARG A 237 11.17 -23.66 -19.46
N THR A 238 11.45 -24.54 -20.41
CA THR A 238 10.47 -25.52 -20.89
C THR A 238 9.99 -26.43 -19.75
N ARG A 239 10.92 -26.94 -18.94
CA ARG A 239 10.60 -27.80 -17.80
C ARG A 239 9.83 -27.05 -16.71
N PHE A 240 10.28 -25.85 -16.37
CA PHE A 240 9.67 -25.01 -15.32
C PHE A 240 8.25 -24.57 -15.72
N ALA A 241 8.09 -24.09 -16.97
CA ALA A 241 6.79 -23.70 -17.51
C ALA A 241 5.80 -24.87 -17.57
N ALA A 242 6.24 -26.06 -18.00
CA ALA A 242 5.37 -27.24 -18.08
C ALA A 242 4.79 -27.64 -16.71
N HIS A 243 5.60 -27.57 -15.64
CA HIS A 243 5.15 -27.84 -14.28
C HIS A 243 4.22 -26.75 -13.76
N LEU A 244 4.67 -25.48 -13.81
CA LEU A 244 3.90 -24.36 -13.27
C LEU A 244 2.57 -24.17 -13.98
N ARG A 245 2.52 -24.37 -15.30
CA ARG A 245 1.29 -24.25 -16.07
C ARG A 245 0.19 -25.14 -15.51
N THR A 246 0.51 -26.39 -15.20
CA THR A 246 -0.46 -27.33 -14.64
C THR A 246 -1.01 -26.84 -13.31
N VAL A 247 -0.14 -26.45 -12.36
CA VAL A 247 -0.58 -26.02 -11.02
C VAL A 247 -1.29 -24.68 -11.04
N VAL A 248 -0.94 -23.79 -11.97
CA VAL A 248 -1.59 -22.48 -12.16
C VAL A 248 -3.00 -22.63 -12.75
N GLU A 249 -3.12 -23.40 -13.83
CA GLU A 249 -4.40 -23.64 -14.52
C GLU A 249 -5.38 -24.47 -13.67
N GLU A 250 -4.87 -25.28 -12.73
CA GLU A 250 -5.66 -26.04 -11.77
C GLU A 250 -5.91 -25.29 -10.45
N GLY A 251 -5.33 -24.11 -10.24
CA GLY A 251 -5.48 -23.34 -9.00
C GLY A 251 -4.86 -24.00 -7.77
N LYS A 252 -3.78 -24.80 -7.94
CA LYS A 252 -3.11 -25.52 -6.85
C LYS A 252 -2.14 -24.66 -6.03
N GLY A 253 -2.40 -23.37 -5.95
CA GLY A 253 -1.60 -22.43 -5.19
C GLY A 253 -2.27 -21.97 -3.91
N VAL A 254 -1.49 -21.28 -3.06
CA VAL A 254 -1.94 -20.66 -1.83
C VAL A 254 -1.63 -19.16 -1.90
N TRP A 255 -2.69 -18.37 -1.82
CA TRP A 255 -2.60 -16.91 -1.68
C TRP A 255 -2.47 -16.54 -0.21
N ARG A 256 -1.52 -15.65 0.07
CA ARG A 256 -1.31 -15.10 1.40
C ARG A 256 -1.25 -13.60 1.31
N MET A 257 -1.96 -12.91 2.17
CA MET A 257 -1.90 -11.45 2.28
C MET A 257 -2.13 -11.03 3.72
N ALA A 258 -1.56 -9.92 4.11
CA ALA A 258 -1.92 -9.22 5.33
C ALA A 258 -2.04 -7.72 5.06
N GLN A 259 -2.96 -7.09 5.76
CA GLN A 259 -3.27 -5.66 5.67
C GLN A 259 -3.46 -5.12 7.08
N ALA A 260 -2.84 -3.99 7.38
CA ALA A 260 -2.95 -3.34 8.67
C ALA A 260 -3.73 -2.02 8.55
N TYR A 261 -4.63 -1.82 9.50
CA TYR A 261 -5.29 -0.54 9.76
C TYR A 261 -4.82 -0.03 11.11
N LEU A 262 -4.10 1.06 11.14
CA LEU A 262 -3.64 1.67 12.37
C LEU A 262 -4.38 2.98 12.60
N ARG A 263 -4.79 3.21 13.85
CA ARG A 263 -5.25 4.48 14.38
C ARG A 263 -4.36 4.89 15.54
N ALA A 264 -3.92 6.13 15.55
CA ALA A 264 -3.09 6.67 16.61
C ALA A 264 -3.51 8.11 16.95
N VAL A 265 -3.44 8.51 18.22
CA VAL A 265 -3.90 9.82 18.69
C VAL A 265 -2.71 10.62 19.20
N LYS A 266 -2.63 11.89 18.85
CA LYS A 266 -1.70 12.83 19.45
C LYS A 266 -2.32 13.32 20.78
N PRO A 267 -1.66 13.09 21.93
CA PRO A 267 -2.15 13.55 23.24
C PRO A 267 -2.40 15.05 23.32
#